data_b9c9ffc42bc0e21ebac1a4758c14f607
#
_entry.id   b9c9ffc42bc0e21ebac1a4758c14f607
#
_cell.length_a   1.000
_cell.length_b   1.000
_cell.length_c   1.000
_cell.angle_alpha   90.00
_cell.angle_beta   90.00
_cell.angle_gamma   90.00
#
_symmetry.space_group_name_H-M   'P 1'
#
loop_
_entity.id
_entity.type
_entity.pdbx_description
1 polymer ?
#
loop_
_entity_poly.entity_id
_entity_poly.type
_entity_poly.pdbx_seq_one_letter_code
_entity_poly.pdbx_strand_id
1 'polypeptide(L)'
;MKTNFSLRYASNPRDAKNYDTARLREEFLVERLMAPDEINLTYSMYDRLIVGGAMPVDEALRLEPVDILRADYFTERREVGIINVGGAGTVTVEGETYAIGFKEALYIGRGNREVVFRSDDKAAPA
;
A
#
# COMPACT_ATOMS: atom_id res chain seq x y z
N MET A 1 0.20 2.73 -14.91
CA MET A 1 0.20 2.69 -13.43
C MET A 1 -0.87 3.62 -12.90
N LYS A 2 -1.57 3.18 -11.87
CA LYS A 2 -2.61 3.97 -11.23
C LYS A 2 -2.45 3.88 -9.71
N THR A 3 -2.45 5.03 -9.04
CA THR A 3 -2.44 5.11 -7.58
C THR A 3 -3.79 5.64 -7.10
N ASN A 4 -4.48 4.85 -6.29
CA ASN A 4 -5.74 5.23 -5.66
C ASN A 4 -5.48 5.49 -4.17
N PHE A 5 -6.18 6.45 -3.64
CA PHE A 5 -6.01 6.87 -2.25
C PHE A 5 -7.36 7.14 -1.60
N SER A 6 -7.54 6.67 -0.38
CA SER A 6 -8.69 7.00 0.45
C SER A 6 -8.26 7.37 1.86
N LEU A 7 -9.02 8.25 2.48
CA LEU A 7 -8.82 8.71 3.85
C LEU A 7 -9.95 8.19 4.74
N ARG A 8 -9.59 7.59 5.87
CA ARG A 8 -10.55 7.09 6.85
C ARG A 8 -10.33 7.79 8.18
N TYR A 9 -11.33 8.54 8.64
CA TYR A 9 -11.32 9.12 9.97
C TYR A 9 -11.68 8.06 11.01
N ALA A 10 -11.22 8.28 12.25
CA ALA A 10 -11.58 7.42 13.36
C ALA A 10 -13.07 7.59 13.68
N SER A 11 -13.75 6.48 13.91
CA SER A 11 -15.16 6.49 14.32
C SER A 11 -15.30 6.58 15.83
N ASN A 12 -16.28 7.36 16.28
CA ASN A 12 -16.64 7.42 17.69
C ASN A 12 -17.47 6.17 18.04
N PRO A 13 -17.17 5.44 19.13
CA PRO A 13 -17.94 4.25 19.53
C PRO A 13 -19.44 4.48 19.71
N ARG A 14 -19.81 5.67 20.15
CA ARG A 14 -21.24 6.01 20.30
C ARG A 14 -21.97 6.08 18.97
N ASP A 15 -21.28 6.50 17.92
CA ASP A 15 -21.84 6.59 16.58
C ASP A 15 -21.78 5.22 15.89
N ALA A 16 -20.65 4.52 16.03
CA ALA A 16 -20.43 3.23 15.38
C ALA A 16 -21.46 2.17 15.74
N LYS A 17 -21.94 2.16 16.97
CA LYS A 17 -22.99 1.22 17.40
C LYS A 17 -24.31 1.36 16.63
N ASN A 18 -24.52 2.48 15.96
CA ASN A 18 -25.72 2.75 15.16
C ASN A 18 -25.48 2.60 13.66
N TYR A 19 -24.28 2.21 13.24
CA TYR A 19 -23.94 2.03 11.83
C TYR A 19 -24.66 0.79 11.28
N ASP A 20 -25.20 0.93 10.08
CA ASP A 20 -25.69 -0.22 9.31
C ASP A 20 -24.51 -0.96 8.65
N THR A 21 -24.79 -2.06 7.96
CA THR A 21 -23.77 -2.87 7.30
C THR A 21 -22.96 -2.05 6.28
N ALA A 22 -23.62 -1.21 5.49
CA ALA A 22 -22.95 -0.38 4.49
C ALA A 22 -21.95 0.59 5.14
N ARG A 23 -22.38 1.25 6.23
CA ARG A 23 -21.52 2.19 6.96
C ARG A 23 -20.35 1.50 7.65
N LEU A 24 -20.58 0.30 8.24
CA LEU A 24 -19.51 -0.49 8.84
C LEU A 24 -18.45 -0.88 7.81
N ARG A 25 -18.86 -1.28 6.62
CA ARG A 25 -17.94 -1.62 5.53
C ARG A 25 -17.13 -0.40 5.09
N GLU A 26 -17.79 0.73 4.91
CA GLU A 26 -17.15 1.98 4.50
C GLU A 26 -16.10 2.45 5.52
N GLU A 27 -16.40 2.37 6.80
CA GLU A 27 -15.55 2.89 7.87
C GLU A 27 -14.43 1.91 8.28
N PHE A 28 -14.67 0.61 8.25
CA PHE A 28 -13.77 -0.37 8.86
C PHE A 28 -13.18 -1.41 7.90
N LEU A 29 -13.65 -1.49 6.66
CA LEU A 29 -13.16 -2.49 5.71
C LEU A 29 -12.36 -1.84 4.58
N VAL A 30 -11.21 -2.40 4.27
CA VAL A 30 -10.45 -2.08 3.07
C VAL A 30 -10.77 -3.15 2.03
N GLU A 31 -11.77 -2.90 1.19
CA GLU A 31 -12.27 -3.89 0.23
C GLU A 31 -11.34 -4.10 -0.96
N ARG A 32 -10.81 -3.00 -1.51
CA ARG A 32 -9.99 -3.05 -2.73
C ARG A 32 -8.54 -2.77 -2.36
N LEU A 33 -7.81 -3.83 -2.06
CA LEU A 33 -6.39 -3.73 -1.75
C LEU A 33 -5.54 -4.08 -2.97
N MET A 34 -5.79 -5.23 -3.59
CA MET A 34 -5.02 -5.70 -4.72
C MET A 34 -5.82 -5.58 -6.02
N ALA A 35 -5.24 -4.91 -7.02
CA ALA A 35 -5.78 -4.83 -8.38
C ALA A 35 -4.62 -4.74 -9.36
N PRO A 36 -4.73 -5.38 -10.55
CA PRO A 36 -3.65 -5.39 -11.53
C PRO A 36 -3.19 -3.98 -11.90
N ASP A 37 -1.88 -3.77 -11.84
CA ASP A 37 -1.20 -2.53 -12.22
C ASP A 37 -1.67 -1.28 -11.46
N GLU A 38 -2.16 -1.49 -10.23
CA GLU A 38 -2.58 -0.42 -9.33
C GLU A 38 -1.84 -0.48 -7.99
N ILE A 39 -1.66 0.69 -7.41
CA ILE A 39 -1.34 0.85 -5.99
C ILE A 39 -2.58 1.44 -5.32
N ASN A 40 -3.11 0.75 -4.32
CA ASN A 40 -4.28 1.19 -3.56
C ASN A 40 -3.87 1.47 -2.13
N LEU A 41 -4.05 2.71 -1.69
CA LEU A 41 -3.64 3.18 -0.37
C LEU A 41 -4.86 3.65 0.43
N THR A 42 -4.94 3.23 1.68
CA THR A 42 -5.94 3.72 2.63
C THR A 42 -5.21 4.32 3.83
N TYR A 43 -5.37 5.63 4.01
CA TYR A 43 -4.82 6.34 5.16
C TYR A 43 -5.83 6.29 6.29
N SER A 44 -5.51 5.57 7.35
CA SER A 44 -6.34 5.48 8.54
C SER A 44 -5.86 6.48 9.59
N MET A 45 -6.81 7.22 10.16
CA MET A 45 -6.52 8.12 11.28
C MET A 45 -6.35 7.37 12.61
N TYR A 46 -6.55 6.06 12.63
CA TYR A 46 -6.09 5.21 13.72
C TYR A 46 -4.58 5.10 13.65
N ASP A 47 -3.87 5.80 14.53
CA ASP A 47 -2.41 5.85 14.59
C ASP A 47 -1.71 6.30 13.29
N ARG A 48 -2.45 6.95 12.38
CA ARG A 48 -1.93 7.44 11.11
C ARG A 48 -1.22 6.37 10.27
N LEU A 49 -1.78 5.18 10.27
CA LEU A 49 -1.28 4.04 9.51
C LEU A 49 -1.84 4.08 8.08
N ILE A 50 -0.98 3.88 7.10
CA ILE A 50 -1.39 3.64 5.73
C ILE A 50 -1.35 2.14 5.47
N VAL A 51 -2.47 1.58 5.04
CA VAL A 51 -2.56 0.21 4.55
C VAL A 51 -2.62 0.28 3.03
N GLY A 52 -1.76 -0.48 2.37
CA GLY A 52 -1.68 -0.44 0.91
C GLY A 52 -1.49 -1.80 0.28
N GLY A 53 -1.84 -1.86 -1.00
CA GLY A 53 -1.58 -3.00 -1.84
C GLY A 53 -1.00 -2.55 -3.17
N ALA A 54 -0.06 -3.32 -3.70
CA ALA A 54 0.53 -3.14 -5.00
C ALA A 54 0.57 -4.48 -5.71
N MET A 55 0.04 -4.55 -6.93
CA MET A 55 -0.01 -5.79 -7.71
C MET A 55 0.50 -5.51 -9.13
N PRO A 56 1.82 -5.51 -9.33
CA PRO A 56 2.40 -5.32 -10.65
C PRO A 56 2.14 -6.54 -11.53
N VAL A 57 1.55 -6.35 -12.71
CA VAL A 57 1.25 -7.42 -13.68
C VAL A 57 1.95 -7.16 -15.00
N ASP A 58 1.55 -6.13 -15.72
CA ASP A 58 2.10 -5.77 -17.01
C ASP A 58 3.18 -4.70 -16.92
N GLU A 59 3.19 -3.93 -15.84
CA GLU A 59 4.16 -2.86 -15.66
C GLU A 59 4.70 -2.81 -14.21
N ALA A 60 5.83 -2.16 -14.05
CA ALA A 60 6.38 -1.85 -12.73
C ALA A 60 5.54 -0.77 -12.06
N LEU A 61 5.37 -0.88 -10.75
CA LEU A 61 4.64 0.10 -9.96
C LEU A 61 5.62 0.86 -9.06
N ARG A 62 5.51 2.18 -9.07
CA ARG A 62 6.33 3.05 -8.24
C ARG A 62 5.50 3.61 -7.09
N LEU A 63 6.03 3.50 -5.89
CA LEU A 63 5.41 4.09 -4.70
C LEU A 63 5.62 5.59 -4.70
N GLU A 64 4.54 6.33 -4.92
CA GLU A 64 4.58 7.79 -4.98
C GLU A 64 3.83 8.41 -3.78
N PRO A 65 4.22 9.62 -3.37
CA PRO A 65 3.49 10.30 -2.31
C PRO A 65 2.10 10.71 -2.80
N VAL A 66 1.18 10.78 -1.87
CA VAL A 66 -0.16 11.33 -2.12
C VAL A 66 -0.25 12.71 -1.44
N ASP A 67 -1.08 13.59 -1.97
CA ASP A 67 -1.12 15.01 -1.58
C ASP A 67 -1.26 15.26 -0.09
N ILE A 68 -2.03 14.45 0.59
CA ILE A 68 -2.26 14.60 2.04
C ILE A 68 -0.98 14.43 2.87
N LEU A 69 0.01 13.70 2.35
CA LEU A 69 1.28 13.49 3.06
C LEU A 69 2.15 14.75 3.08
N ARG A 70 1.91 15.68 2.15
CA ARG A 70 2.73 16.90 2.02
C ARG A 70 4.23 16.57 2.01
N ALA A 71 4.60 15.55 1.25
CA ALA A 71 5.96 15.04 1.15
C ALA A 71 6.42 14.98 -0.31
N ASP A 72 7.72 15.16 -0.54
CA ASP A 72 8.31 15.07 -1.87
C ASP A 72 8.41 13.63 -2.34
N TYR A 73 8.54 12.70 -1.41
CA TYR A 73 8.51 11.27 -1.68
C TYR A 73 7.88 10.52 -0.50
N PHE A 74 7.42 9.30 -0.74
CA PHE A 74 6.55 8.58 0.21
C PHE A 74 7.20 8.38 1.59
N THR A 75 8.47 8.01 1.63
CA THR A 75 9.21 7.71 2.87
C THR A 75 10.01 8.90 3.43
N GLU A 76 9.66 10.12 3.05
CA GLU A 76 10.34 11.31 3.58
C GLU A 76 10.26 11.38 5.11
N ARG A 77 9.09 11.06 5.67
CA ARG A 77 8.82 11.12 7.11
C ARG A 77 8.23 9.84 7.69
N ARG A 78 8.24 8.76 6.92
CA ARG A 78 7.68 7.47 7.33
C ARG A 78 8.49 6.31 6.79
N GLU A 79 8.26 5.16 7.36
CA GLU A 79 8.85 3.89 6.95
C GLU A 79 7.78 3.01 6.33
N VAL A 80 8.20 1.97 5.60
CA VAL A 80 7.30 1.03 4.91
C VAL A 80 7.68 -0.39 5.26
N GLY A 81 6.70 -1.17 5.69
CA GLY A 81 6.80 -2.62 5.78
C GLY A 81 6.07 -3.26 4.60
N ILE A 82 6.69 -4.22 3.96
CA ILE A 82 6.14 -4.93 2.81
C ILE A 82 6.06 -6.40 3.15
N ILE A 83 4.92 -7.03 2.87
CA ILE A 83 4.73 -8.48 2.95
C ILE A 83 4.22 -8.93 1.58
N ASN A 84 4.95 -9.81 0.93
CA ASN A 84 4.50 -10.38 -0.35
C ASN A 84 3.55 -11.55 -0.10
N VAL A 85 2.33 -11.41 -0.57
CA VAL A 85 1.28 -12.43 -0.46
C VAL A 85 0.94 -13.08 -1.81
N GLY A 86 1.69 -12.75 -2.84
CA GLY A 86 1.52 -13.27 -4.20
C GLY A 86 2.68 -14.13 -4.66
N GLY A 87 2.91 -14.14 -5.95
CA GLY A 87 4.05 -14.82 -6.57
C GLY A 87 5.37 -14.10 -6.31
N ALA A 88 6.46 -14.65 -6.84
CA ALA A 88 7.78 -14.05 -6.70
C ALA A 88 7.87 -12.70 -7.44
N GLY A 89 8.59 -11.78 -6.85
CA GLY A 89 8.82 -10.47 -7.42
C GLY A 89 10.04 -9.79 -6.83
N THR A 90 10.18 -8.51 -7.13
CA THR A 90 11.27 -7.69 -6.64
C THR A 90 10.78 -6.35 -6.12
N VAL A 91 11.51 -5.82 -5.16
CA VAL A 91 11.38 -4.44 -4.70
C VAL A 91 12.72 -3.76 -4.92
N THR A 92 12.73 -2.71 -5.72
CA THR A 92 13.93 -1.90 -5.94
C THR A 92 13.85 -0.65 -5.09
N VAL A 93 14.85 -0.44 -4.25
CA VAL A 93 14.95 0.71 -3.34
C VAL A 93 16.24 1.45 -3.64
N GLU A 94 16.14 2.70 -4.06
CA GLU A 94 17.32 3.52 -4.41
C GLU A 94 18.29 2.79 -5.37
N GLY A 95 17.75 2.10 -6.36
CA GLY A 95 18.54 1.38 -7.36
C GLY A 95 19.03 0.00 -6.94
N GLU A 96 18.86 -0.39 -5.69
CA GLU A 96 19.20 -1.72 -5.20
C GLU A 96 17.96 -2.63 -5.22
N THR A 97 18.09 -3.79 -5.84
CA THR A 97 16.96 -4.71 -6.05
C THR A 97 17.00 -5.87 -5.06
N TYR A 98 15.89 -6.08 -4.38
CA TYR A 98 15.68 -7.16 -3.42
C TYR A 98 14.63 -8.12 -3.98
N ALA A 99 15.00 -9.41 -4.07
CA ALA A 99 14.02 -10.45 -4.38
C ALA A 99 13.11 -10.68 -3.18
N ILE A 100 11.82 -10.82 -3.43
CA ILE A 100 10.84 -11.07 -2.40
C ILE A 100 9.87 -12.17 -2.87
N GLY A 101 9.92 -13.32 -2.21
CA GLY A 101 9.05 -14.46 -2.49
C GLY A 101 7.78 -14.44 -1.65
N PHE A 102 6.95 -15.46 -1.87
CA PHE A 102 5.69 -15.60 -1.13
C PHE A 102 5.92 -15.68 0.39
N LYS A 103 5.20 -14.85 1.13
CA LYS A 103 5.29 -14.68 2.59
C LYS A 103 6.62 -14.12 3.10
N GLU A 104 7.48 -13.65 2.23
CA GLU A 104 8.65 -12.89 2.64
C GLU A 104 8.30 -11.42 2.89
N ALA A 105 9.10 -10.76 3.70
CA ALA A 105 8.88 -9.37 4.09
C ALA A 105 10.14 -8.54 3.90
N LEU A 106 9.95 -7.25 3.62
CA LEU A 106 11.01 -6.27 3.49
C LEU A 106 10.64 -5.02 4.29
N TYR A 107 11.58 -4.52 5.07
CA TYR A 107 11.45 -3.25 5.75
C TYR A 107 12.25 -2.17 5.01
N ILE A 108 11.60 -1.04 4.76
CA ILE A 108 12.22 0.14 4.11
C ILE A 108 12.19 1.29 5.10
N GLY A 109 13.36 1.74 5.49
CA GLY A 109 13.52 2.86 6.42
C GLY A 109 13.17 4.20 5.78
N ARG A 110 12.97 5.19 6.62
CA ARG A 110 12.73 6.57 6.22
C ARG A 110 13.90 7.10 5.38
N GLY A 111 13.60 7.92 4.38
CA GLY A 111 14.62 8.60 3.58
C GLY A 111 14.93 7.97 2.22
N ASN A 112 14.28 6.86 1.89
CA ASN A 112 14.48 6.19 0.60
C ASN A 112 13.52 6.77 -0.45
N ARG A 113 14.03 7.53 -1.42
CA ARG A 113 13.23 8.30 -2.37
C ARG A 113 12.47 7.44 -3.37
N GLU A 114 13.06 6.34 -3.81
CA GLU A 114 12.51 5.54 -4.88
C GLU A 114 12.25 4.11 -4.41
N VAL A 115 11.01 3.66 -4.57
CA VAL A 115 10.59 2.29 -4.29
C VAL A 115 9.76 1.80 -5.48
N VAL A 116 10.21 0.72 -6.11
CA VAL A 116 9.58 0.17 -7.32
C VAL A 116 9.30 -1.32 -7.13
N PHE A 117 8.09 -1.72 -7.46
CA PHE A 117 7.62 -3.10 -7.36
C PHE A 117 7.55 -3.74 -8.75
N ARG A 118 7.99 -4.99 -8.87
CA ARG A 118 7.87 -5.80 -10.09
C ARG A 118 7.52 -7.24 -9.74
N SER A 119 6.73 -7.86 -10.61
CA SER A 119 6.51 -9.32 -10.58
C SER A 119 7.50 -9.99 -11.51
N ASP A 120 7.95 -11.19 -11.13
CA ASP A 120 8.81 -12.01 -12.00
C ASP A 120 8.00 -12.64 -13.13
N ASP A 121 6.74 -13.00 -12.84
CA ASP A 121 5.82 -13.63 -13.78
C ASP A 121 4.44 -12.99 -13.68
N LYS A 122 3.97 -12.41 -14.77
CA LYS A 122 2.66 -11.78 -14.82
C LYS A 122 1.49 -12.76 -14.65
N ALA A 123 1.72 -14.04 -14.92
CA ALA A 123 0.71 -15.08 -14.70
C ALA A 123 0.59 -15.46 -13.22
N ALA A 124 1.60 -15.13 -12.41
CA ALA A 124 1.62 -15.32 -10.97
C ALA A 124 2.20 -14.06 -10.31
N PRO A 125 1.46 -12.93 -10.34
CA PRO A 125 1.98 -11.65 -9.89
C PRO A 125 2.25 -11.61 -8.39
N ALA A 126 3.26 -10.81 -8.03
CA ALA A 126 3.57 -10.50 -6.65
C ALA A 126 2.55 -9.51 -6.07
#